data_c1bc21a22b370be89ce8f2b03df974e8
#
_entry.id   c1bc21a22b370be89ce8f2b03df974e8
#
_cell.length_a   1.000
_cell.length_b   1.000
_cell.length_c   1.000
_cell.angle_alpha   90.00
_cell.angle_beta   90.00
_cell.angle_gamma   90.00
#
_symmetry.space_group_name_H-M   'P 1'
#
loop_
_entity.id
_entity.type
_entity.pdbx_description
1 polymer ?
#
loop_
_entity_poly.entity_id
_entity_poly.type
_entity_poly.pdbx_seq_one_letter_code
_entity_poly.pdbx_strand_id
1 'polypeptide(L)'
;MYGAGSIGRGFIGALFSEIGYEVVFIDVNDDVIQLINQEKTYPQIIMNQEQPVHWIKNIRAIDGKDPEAVSNEIADADIMATALGAAVLEKVAPVIAQGLMKRWNQDSSNTLDILICENLMDADVLLRQYLLAALPEDKYALFEQTIGLVETSIGRMVPPADPDLIPANEHPLAVRVEPYDFLPVDKAAFKGSIPEYSKIIPYEPFHYYLERKLYVHNMAHVTTAFLGKLQNKTYIHEAAQDIYIQHIVRGCMMESAMMLTQKYRIPFHDLNPHINDLLQRFKNCYLKDTVSRVARDPIRKLQPSDRLVGAARSCENENITPVYLSFAIALALSFMENEDLLNLMENVCKIKREEPLAQRVTYFYNKIMVEHIPLDQIVELIDQLQCDIQGEII
;
A
#
# COMPACT_ATOMS: atom_id res chain seq x y z
N MET A 1 -14.22 12.38 -4.07
CA MET A 1 -13.55 11.19 -3.50
C MET A 1 -14.39 9.96 -3.81
N TYR A 2 -13.94 9.12 -4.73
CA TYR A 2 -14.64 7.90 -5.12
C TYR A 2 -14.24 6.76 -4.18
N GLY A 3 -15.17 6.34 -3.33
CA GLY A 3 -15.04 5.42 -2.20
C GLY A 3 -15.02 6.15 -0.85
N ALA A 4 -16.04 5.89 -0.02
CA ALA A 4 -16.15 6.38 1.36
C ALA A 4 -15.68 5.31 2.39
N GLY A 5 -14.80 4.40 1.96
CA GLY A 5 -14.23 3.35 2.80
C GLY A 5 -13.14 3.85 3.75
N SER A 6 -12.34 2.90 4.27
CA SER A 6 -11.26 3.20 5.24
C SER A 6 -10.25 4.23 4.72
N ILE A 7 -9.76 4.09 3.49
CA ILE A 7 -8.79 5.04 2.91
C ILE A 7 -9.48 6.35 2.53
N GLY A 8 -10.67 6.30 1.92
CA GLY A 8 -11.41 7.51 1.53
C GLY A 8 -11.69 8.42 2.71
N ARG A 9 -12.31 7.91 3.78
CA ARG A 9 -12.60 8.70 5.00
C ARG A 9 -11.38 8.83 5.91
N GLY A 10 -10.62 7.75 6.08
CA GLY A 10 -9.53 7.72 7.07
C GLY A 10 -8.26 8.43 6.63
N PHE A 11 -8.11 8.75 5.35
CA PHE A 11 -6.92 9.44 4.89
C PHE A 11 -7.24 10.56 3.89
N ILE A 12 -7.65 10.25 2.68
CA ILE A 12 -7.73 11.23 1.59
C ILE A 12 -8.79 12.30 1.88
N GLY A 13 -10.01 11.90 2.23
CA GLY A 13 -11.09 12.84 2.55
C GLY A 13 -10.76 13.72 3.76
N ALA A 14 -10.12 13.14 4.80
CA ALA A 14 -9.67 13.92 5.95
C ALA A 14 -8.61 14.95 5.56
N LEU A 15 -7.62 14.55 4.74
CA LEU A 15 -6.53 15.40 4.27
C LEU A 15 -7.04 16.61 3.48
N PHE A 16 -7.96 16.37 2.52
CA PHE A 16 -8.51 17.45 1.70
C PHE A 16 -9.50 18.33 2.47
N SER A 17 -10.30 17.78 3.37
CA SER A 17 -11.13 18.56 4.29
C SER A 17 -10.30 19.51 5.17
N GLU A 18 -9.13 19.05 5.65
CA GLU A 18 -8.22 19.84 6.51
C GLU A 18 -7.70 21.10 5.80
N ILE A 19 -7.51 21.04 4.49
CA ILE A 19 -7.06 22.17 3.67
C ILE A 19 -8.19 22.97 3.02
N GLY A 20 -9.44 22.71 3.43
CA GLY A 20 -10.58 23.54 3.11
C GLY A 20 -11.42 23.11 1.91
N TYR A 21 -11.12 21.98 1.26
CA TYR A 21 -11.99 21.46 0.19
C TYR A 21 -13.33 20.98 0.75
N GLU A 22 -14.41 21.15 -0.02
CA GLU A 22 -15.61 20.37 0.15
C GLU A 22 -15.35 18.96 -0.39
N VAL A 23 -15.44 17.94 0.47
CA VAL A 23 -15.22 16.57 0.06
C VAL A 23 -16.53 15.88 -0.26
N VAL A 24 -16.75 15.61 -1.53
CA VAL A 24 -17.90 14.83 -2.02
C VAL A 24 -17.53 13.37 -2.10
N PHE A 25 -18.05 12.56 -1.19
CA PHE A 25 -17.88 11.12 -1.24
C PHE A 25 -18.85 10.48 -2.23
N ILE A 26 -18.35 9.59 -3.09
CA ILE A 26 -19.15 8.76 -3.98
C ILE A 26 -19.04 7.32 -3.48
N ASP A 27 -20.14 6.71 -3.04
CA ASP A 27 -20.15 5.35 -2.54
C ASP A 27 -21.45 4.63 -2.93
N VAL A 28 -21.49 3.30 -2.81
CA VAL A 28 -22.69 2.49 -3.09
C VAL A 28 -23.39 1.98 -1.82
N ASN A 29 -22.84 2.29 -0.66
CA ASN A 29 -23.39 1.92 0.65
C ASN A 29 -24.38 3.01 1.10
N ASP A 30 -25.67 2.70 1.01
CA ASP A 30 -26.77 3.62 1.30
C ASP A 30 -26.71 4.16 2.75
N ASP A 31 -26.34 3.32 3.74
CA ASP A 31 -26.24 3.71 5.15
C ASP A 31 -25.12 4.75 5.34
N VAL A 32 -23.96 4.53 4.72
CA VAL A 32 -22.82 5.46 4.78
C VAL A 32 -23.18 6.79 4.14
N ILE A 33 -23.81 6.77 2.96
CA ILE A 33 -24.26 7.96 2.24
C ILE A 33 -25.25 8.76 3.07
N GLN A 34 -26.27 8.08 3.62
CA GLN A 34 -27.30 8.71 4.44
C GLN A 34 -26.70 9.37 5.69
N LEU A 35 -25.84 8.64 6.42
CA LEU A 35 -25.19 9.16 7.63
C LEU A 35 -24.29 10.34 7.35
N ILE A 36 -23.45 10.30 6.30
CA ILE A 36 -22.63 11.44 5.91
C ILE A 36 -23.48 12.68 5.62
N ASN A 37 -24.60 12.51 4.91
CA ASN A 37 -25.49 13.61 4.55
C ASN A 37 -26.30 14.16 5.71
N GLN A 38 -26.62 13.34 6.71
CA GLN A 38 -27.31 13.76 7.94
C GLN A 38 -26.35 14.50 8.89
N GLU A 39 -25.20 13.89 9.18
CA GLU A 39 -24.25 14.38 10.19
C GLU A 39 -23.35 15.49 9.67
N LYS A 40 -23.05 15.51 8.36
CA LYS A 40 -22.10 16.45 7.73
C LYS A 40 -20.70 16.47 8.35
N THR A 41 -20.40 15.45 9.16
CA THR A 41 -19.11 15.27 9.85
C THR A 41 -18.93 13.82 10.24
N TYR A 42 -17.67 13.40 10.48
CA TYR A 42 -17.37 12.11 11.09
C TYR A 42 -16.12 12.20 11.95
N PRO A 43 -15.97 11.35 12.99
CA PRO A 43 -14.79 11.32 13.83
C PRO A 43 -13.68 10.46 13.19
N GLN A 44 -12.48 11.02 13.12
CA GLN A 44 -11.24 10.32 12.88
C GLN A 44 -10.49 10.15 14.19
N ILE A 45 -10.25 8.92 14.61
CA ILE A 45 -9.59 8.58 15.86
C ILE A 45 -8.13 8.23 15.57
N ILE A 46 -7.19 9.03 16.08
CA ILE A 46 -5.76 8.76 15.91
C ILE A 46 -5.33 7.68 16.91
N MET A 47 -4.84 6.57 16.41
CA MET A 47 -4.48 5.40 17.21
C MET A 47 -3.08 5.55 17.82
N ASN A 48 -2.98 6.34 18.89
CA ASN A 48 -1.83 6.51 19.75
C ASN A 48 -2.29 6.45 21.23
N GLN A 49 -1.39 6.74 22.17
CA GLN A 49 -1.70 6.70 23.60
C GLN A 49 -2.85 7.63 24.01
N GLU A 50 -2.95 8.81 23.40
CA GLU A 50 -3.94 9.83 23.74
C GLU A 50 -5.28 9.62 23.03
N GLN A 51 -5.27 8.92 21.89
CA GLN A 51 -6.40 8.68 21.01
C GLN A 51 -7.25 9.94 20.70
N PRO A 52 -6.61 11.04 20.24
CA PRO A 52 -7.36 12.25 19.95
C PRO A 52 -8.37 12.02 18.82
N VAL A 53 -9.51 12.69 18.93
CA VAL A 53 -10.60 12.62 17.94
C VAL A 53 -10.61 13.90 17.13
N HIS A 54 -10.37 13.77 15.82
CA HIS A 54 -10.49 14.87 14.87
C HIS A 54 -11.84 14.76 14.14
N TRP A 55 -12.67 15.77 14.24
CA TRP A 55 -13.94 15.83 13.52
C TRP A 55 -13.74 16.40 12.12
N ILE A 56 -13.91 15.51 11.14
CA ILE A 56 -13.80 15.87 9.72
C ILE A 56 -15.12 16.50 9.29
N LYS A 57 -15.04 17.67 8.67
CA LYS A 57 -16.17 18.54 8.31
C LYS A 57 -16.14 18.89 6.83
N ASN A 58 -17.11 19.72 6.38
CA ASN A 58 -17.24 20.13 4.99
C ASN A 58 -17.30 18.94 4.02
N ILE A 59 -18.20 18.03 4.32
CA ILE A 59 -18.38 16.77 3.60
C ILE A 59 -19.84 16.58 3.19
N ARG A 60 -20.04 15.88 2.10
CA ARG A 60 -21.32 15.32 1.67
C ARG A 60 -21.09 14.02 0.89
N ALA A 61 -22.13 13.28 0.60
CA ALA A 61 -22.04 12.05 -0.18
C ALA A 61 -23.14 11.98 -1.24
N ILE A 62 -22.83 11.29 -2.35
CA ILE A 62 -23.78 10.97 -3.41
C ILE A 62 -23.80 9.47 -3.66
N ASP A 63 -24.92 8.96 -4.21
CA ASP A 63 -25.07 7.56 -4.57
C ASP A 63 -24.27 7.25 -5.83
N GLY A 64 -23.28 6.37 -5.70
CA GLY A 64 -22.46 5.87 -6.81
C GLY A 64 -23.23 5.03 -7.84
N LYS A 65 -24.48 4.64 -7.54
CA LYS A 65 -25.39 3.96 -8.45
C LYS A 65 -26.14 4.94 -9.36
N ASP A 66 -26.04 6.25 -9.12
CA ASP A 66 -26.60 7.30 -9.97
C ASP A 66 -25.52 7.89 -10.90
N PRO A 67 -25.40 7.40 -12.15
CA PRO A 67 -24.35 7.85 -13.06
C PRO A 67 -24.48 9.33 -13.45
N GLU A 68 -25.70 9.89 -13.42
CA GLU A 68 -25.92 11.29 -13.75
C GLU A 68 -25.38 12.20 -12.64
N ALA A 69 -25.70 11.90 -11.38
CA ALA A 69 -25.17 12.63 -10.23
C ALA A 69 -23.63 12.52 -10.17
N VAL A 70 -23.08 11.30 -10.33
CA VAL A 70 -21.63 11.07 -10.31
C VAL A 70 -20.92 11.83 -11.42
N SER A 71 -21.42 11.78 -12.65
CA SER A 71 -20.78 12.46 -13.79
C SER A 71 -20.84 13.99 -13.66
N ASN A 72 -21.89 14.56 -13.05
CA ASN A 72 -21.98 15.98 -12.76
C ASN A 72 -20.93 16.41 -11.72
N GLU A 73 -20.77 15.65 -10.62
CA GLU A 73 -19.73 15.94 -9.61
C GLU A 73 -18.30 15.86 -10.19
N ILE A 74 -18.04 14.90 -11.09
CA ILE A 74 -16.74 14.79 -11.75
C ILE A 74 -16.51 15.99 -12.70
N ALA A 75 -17.56 16.46 -13.38
CA ALA A 75 -17.45 17.61 -14.27
C ALA A 75 -17.06 18.88 -13.52
N ASP A 76 -17.53 19.07 -12.29
CA ASP A 76 -17.35 20.28 -11.49
C ASP A 76 -16.17 20.17 -10.48
N ALA A 77 -15.56 18.98 -10.34
CA ALA A 77 -14.49 18.76 -9.34
C ALA A 77 -13.21 19.54 -9.66
N ASP A 78 -12.58 20.13 -8.66
CA ASP A 78 -11.22 20.70 -8.76
C ASP A 78 -10.14 19.62 -8.79
N ILE A 79 -10.36 18.54 -8.03
CA ILE A 79 -9.48 17.37 -7.97
C ILE A 79 -10.31 16.13 -7.64
N MET A 80 -9.93 14.99 -8.16
CA MET A 80 -10.60 13.71 -7.90
C MET A 80 -9.63 12.72 -7.25
N ALA A 81 -10.16 11.79 -6.45
CA ALA A 81 -9.37 10.66 -5.94
C ALA A 81 -10.19 9.36 -5.96
N THR A 82 -9.52 8.23 -6.15
CA THR A 82 -10.12 6.88 -6.09
C THR A 82 -9.55 6.06 -4.95
N ALA A 83 -10.40 5.32 -4.23
CA ALA A 83 -10.00 4.28 -3.27
C ALA A 83 -11.11 3.22 -3.19
N LEU A 84 -11.28 2.48 -4.28
CA LEU A 84 -12.38 1.55 -4.53
C LEU A 84 -11.94 0.08 -4.48
N GLY A 85 -10.63 -0.14 -4.60
CA GLY A 85 -10.05 -1.44 -4.93
C GLY A 85 -9.92 -1.63 -6.45
N ALA A 86 -8.77 -2.13 -6.88
CA ALA A 86 -8.40 -2.23 -8.29
C ALA A 86 -9.44 -2.92 -9.19
N ALA A 87 -10.15 -3.94 -8.66
CA ALA A 87 -11.18 -4.67 -9.40
C ALA A 87 -12.45 -3.83 -9.72
N VAL A 88 -12.61 -2.66 -9.12
CA VAL A 88 -13.76 -1.78 -9.32
C VAL A 88 -13.46 -0.70 -10.36
N LEU A 89 -12.20 -0.37 -10.61
CA LEU A 89 -11.79 0.71 -11.52
C LEU A 89 -12.38 0.53 -12.93
N GLU A 90 -12.38 -0.68 -13.49
CA GLU A 90 -12.98 -0.98 -14.79
C GLU A 90 -14.48 -0.63 -14.84
N LYS A 91 -15.21 -0.94 -13.75
CA LYS A 91 -16.65 -0.74 -13.67
C LYS A 91 -17.05 0.73 -13.59
N VAL A 92 -16.20 1.56 -12.98
CA VAL A 92 -16.48 3.00 -12.80
C VAL A 92 -15.90 3.86 -13.92
N ALA A 93 -14.98 3.34 -14.73
CA ALA A 93 -14.38 4.08 -15.83
C ALA A 93 -15.40 4.69 -16.81
N PRO A 94 -16.50 4.01 -17.20
CA PRO A 94 -17.51 4.60 -18.09
C PRO A 94 -18.19 5.86 -17.50
N VAL A 95 -18.51 5.87 -16.20
CA VAL A 95 -19.13 7.04 -15.58
C VAL A 95 -18.11 8.17 -15.36
N ILE A 96 -16.84 7.83 -15.08
CA ILE A 96 -15.77 8.83 -15.06
C ILE A 96 -15.62 9.45 -16.45
N ALA A 97 -15.53 8.66 -17.51
CA ALA A 97 -15.45 9.16 -18.88
C ALA A 97 -16.65 10.08 -19.24
N GLN A 98 -17.86 9.74 -18.80
CA GLN A 98 -19.04 10.60 -18.96
C GLN A 98 -18.86 11.95 -18.25
N GLY A 99 -18.33 11.97 -17.03
CA GLY A 99 -18.02 13.19 -16.30
C GLY A 99 -16.96 14.05 -17.00
N LEU A 100 -15.89 13.42 -17.54
CA LEU A 100 -14.88 14.11 -18.34
C LEU A 100 -15.46 14.75 -19.59
N MET A 101 -16.37 14.04 -20.30
CA MET A 101 -17.06 14.58 -21.46
C MET A 101 -17.91 15.81 -21.08
N LYS A 102 -18.63 15.79 -19.95
CA LYS A 102 -19.40 16.94 -19.46
C LYS A 102 -18.47 18.12 -19.15
N ARG A 103 -17.34 17.86 -18.46
CA ARG A 103 -16.33 18.85 -18.13
C ARG A 103 -15.79 19.56 -19.38
N TRP A 104 -15.40 18.81 -20.40
CA TRP A 104 -14.88 19.35 -21.66
C TRP A 104 -15.95 20.09 -22.49
N ASN A 105 -17.23 19.76 -22.32
CA ASN A 105 -18.31 20.53 -22.92
C ASN A 105 -18.52 21.89 -22.26
N GLN A 106 -18.18 22.04 -20.98
CA GLN A 106 -18.18 23.32 -20.29
C GLN A 106 -16.94 24.15 -20.68
N ASP A 107 -15.75 23.56 -20.57
CA ASP A 107 -14.48 24.16 -20.98
C ASP A 107 -13.47 23.05 -21.33
N SER A 108 -13.07 23.00 -22.60
CA SER A 108 -12.12 21.98 -23.10
C SER A 108 -10.68 22.17 -22.55
N SER A 109 -10.34 23.31 -21.97
CA SER A 109 -9.04 23.56 -21.36
C SER A 109 -8.98 23.19 -19.87
N ASN A 110 -10.12 22.86 -19.27
CA ASN A 110 -10.22 22.62 -17.83
C ASN A 110 -9.59 21.27 -17.45
N THR A 111 -8.49 21.33 -16.69
CA THR A 111 -7.75 20.15 -16.24
C THR A 111 -8.42 19.45 -15.06
N LEU A 112 -8.22 18.14 -14.94
CA LEU A 112 -8.61 17.38 -13.75
C LEU A 112 -7.50 16.38 -13.41
N ASP A 113 -6.99 16.45 -12.19
CA ASP A 113 -6.06 15.48 -11.66
C ASP A 113 -6.80 14.42 -10.83
N ILE A 114 -6.56 13.15 -11.13
CA ILE A 114 -7.16 12.00 -10.47
C ILE A 114 -6.09 11.31 -9.63
N LEU A 115 -6.14 11.50 -8.32
CA LEU A 115 -5.27 10.80 -7.38
C LEU A 115 -5.69 9.33 -7.27
N ILE A 116 -4.83 8.41 -7.68
CA ILE A 116 -5.11 6.98 -7.68
C ILE A 116 -4.59 6.37 -6.38
N CYS A 117 -5.51 6.12 -5.43
CA CYS A 117 -5.19 5.63 -4.09
C CYS A 117 -5.42 4.12 -3.96
N GLU A 118 -5.14 3.39 -5.04
CA GLU A 118 -5.28 1.94 -5.08
C GLU A 118 -4.00 1.24 -4.60
N ASN A 119 -4.14 0.03 -4.08
CA ASN A 119 -2.99 -0.79 -3.70
C ASN A 119 -2.56 -1.69 -4.87
N LEU A 120 -2.12 -1.07 -5.94
CA LEU A 120 -1.72 -1.69 -7.20
C LEU A 120 -0.52 -0.93 -7.77
N MET A 121 0.45 -1.64 -8.33
CA MET A 121 1.52 -1.06 -9.15
C MET A 121 0.96 -0.71 -10.53
N ASP A 122 1.46 0.37 -11.14
CA ASP A 122 1.06 0.84 -12.46
C ASP A 122 -0.48 1.05 -12.57
N ALA A 123 -1.09 1.56 -11.50
CA ALA A 123 -2.52 1.79 -11.43
C ALA A 123 -2.99 2.89 -12.39
N ASP A 124 -2.13 3.83 -12.71
CA ASP A 124 -2.31 4.87 -13.74
C ASP A 124 -2.45 4.28 -15.14
N VAL A 125 -1.57 3.33 -15.50
CA VAL A 125 -1.62 2.62 -16.79
C VAL A 125 -2.93 1.86 -16.94
N LEU A 126 -3.35 1.16 -15.88
CA LEU A 126 -4.59 0.41 -15.88
C LEU A 126 -5.81 1.33 -15.99
N LEU A 127 -5.89 2.38 -15.18
CA LEU A 127 -7.01 3.33 -15.22
C LEU A 127 -7.06 4.06 -16.55
N ARG A 128 -5.90 4.46 -17.11
CA ARG A 128 -5.79 5.06 -18.44
C ARG A 128 -6.39 4.15 -19.50
N GLN A 129 -6.06 2.86 -19.50
CA GLN A 129 -6.60 1.89 -20.44
C GLN A 129 -8.13 1.82 -20.36
N TYR A 130 -8.70 1.75 -19.16
CA TYR A 130 -10.15 1.69 -18.97
C TYR A 130 -10.85 2.98 -19.39
N LEU A 131 -10.27 4.14 -19.10
CA LEU A 131 -10.85 5.43 -19.48
C LEU A 131 -10.82 5.63 -21.01
N LEU A 132 -9.71 5.31 -21.67
CA LEU A 132 -9.61 5.40 -23.11
C LEU A 132 -10.57 4.43 -23.82
N ALA A 133 -10.78 3.22 -23.27
CA ALA A 133 -11.77 2.28 -23.81
C ALA A 133 -13.23 2.81 -23.68
N ALA A 134 -13.48 3.71 -22.73
CA ALA A 134 -14.81 4.31 -22.51
C ALA A 134 -15.00 5.66 -23.20
N LEU A 135 -13.93 6.29 -23.71
CA LEU A 135 -13.96 7.58 -24.40
C LEU A 135 -14.01 7.40 -25.94
N PRO A 136 -14.63 8.34 -26.68
CA PRO A 136 -14.49 8.41 -28.14
C PRO A 136 -13.02 8.71 -28.54
N GLU A 137 -12.57 8.12 -29.65
CA GLU A 137 -11.16 8.27 -30.10
C GLU A 137 -10.76 9.73 -30.37
N ASP A 138 -11.69 10.57 -30.84
CA ASP A 138 -11.43 12.00 -31.07
C ASP A 138 -11.15 12.79 -29.78
N LYS A 139 -11.36 12.20 -28.62
CA LYS A 139 -11.09 12.77 -27.29
C LYS A 139 -9.77 12.34 -26.69
N TYR A 140 -9.06 11.38 -27.28
CA TYR A 140 -7.81 10.88 -26.71
C TYR A 140 -6.74 11.96 -26.55
N ALA A 141 -6.56 12.81 -27.55
CA ALA A 141 -5.59 13.91 -27.47
C ALA A 141 -5.96 14.92 -26.35
N LEU A 142 -7.24 15.20 -26.17
CA LEU A 142 -7.74 16.08 -25.13
C LEU A 142 -7.55 15.46 -23.74
N PHE A 143 -7.82 14.16 -23.60
CA PHE A 143 -7.55 13.42 -22.38
C PHE A 143 -6.07 13.54 -21.96
N GLU A 144 -5.13 13.27 -22.87
CA GLU A 144 -3.69 13.34 -22.56
C GLU A 144 -3.22 14.76 -22.18
N GLN A 145 -3.90 15.80 -22.66
CA GLN A 145 -3.56 17.19 -22.35
C GLN A 145 -4.14 17.66 -21.03
N THR A 146 -5.33 17.20 -20.64
CA THR A 146 -6.10 17.80 -19.56
C THR A 146 -6.30 16.92 -18.35
N ILE A 147 -6.08 15.59 -18.45
CA ILE A 147 -6.31 14.66 -17.35
C ILE A 147 -4.99 14.14 -16.79
N GLY A 148 -4.75 14.45 -15.53
CA GLY A 148 -3.64 13.90 -14.77
C GLY A 148 -4.05 12.59 -14.07
N LEU A 149 -3.35 11.49 -14.36
CA LEU A 149 -3.50 10.23 -13.63
C LEU A 149 -2.36 10.12 -12.63
N VAL A 150 -2.61 10.60 -11.41
CA VAL A 150 -1.60 10.81 -10.40
C VAL A 150 -1.51 9.61 -9.47
N GLU A 151 -0.49 8.80 -9.61
CA GLU A 151 -0.23 7.73 -8.65
C GLU A 151 0.08 8.28 -7.26
N THR A 152 -0.35 7.56 -6.24
CA THR A 152 -0.11 7.91 -4.83
C THR A 152 0.47 6.73 -4.05
N SER A 153 1.25 7.03 -3.02
CA SER A 153 1.76 6.00 -2.11
C SER A 153 1.06 6.04 -0.76
N ILE A 154 0.04 5.20 -0.60
CA ILE A 154 -0.76 5.13 0.63
C ILE A 154 0.01 4.37 1.71
N GLY A 155 0.77 5.10 2.52
CA GLY A 155 1.57 4.55 3.61
C GLY A 155 0.85 4.52 4.98
N ARG A 156 -0.30 5.18 5.10
CA ARG A 156 -1.09 5.23 6.34
C ARG A 156 -1.82 3.92 6.57
N MET A 157 -1.63 3.31 7.74
CA MET A 157 -2.42 2.15 8.15
C MET A 157 -3.78 2.61 8.66
N VAL A 158 -4.82 2.12 8.02
CA VAL A 158 -6.22 2.32 8.41
C VAL A 158 -6.84 0.93 8.53
N PRO A 159 -6.80 0.31 9.72
CA PRO A 159 -7.39 -0.99 9.93
C PRO A 159 -8.88 -0.96 9.58
N PRO A 160 -9.41 -2.01 8.92
CA PRO A 160 -10.84 -2.12 8.73
C PRO A 160 -11.53 -2.12 10.10
N ALA A 161 -12.72 -1.53 10.18
CA ALA A 161 -13.53 -1.61 11.37
C ALA A 161 -13.85 -3.09 11.64
N ASP A 162 -13.38 -3.61 12.78
CA ASP A 162 -13.78 -4.91 13.27
C ASP A 162 -15.04 -4.72 14.13
N PRO A 163 -16.20 -5.24 13.72
CA PRO A 163 -17.44 -5.06 14.45
C PRO A 163 -17.35 -5.50 15.92
N ASP A 164 -16.54 -6.54 16.21
CA ASP A 164 -16.36 -7.07 17.55
C ASP A 164 -15.45 -6.18 18.44
N LEU A 165 -14.69 -5.28 17.82
CA LEU A 165 -13.78 -4.35 18.50
C LEU A 165 -14.32 -2.91 18.55
N ILE A 166 -15.46 -2.63 17.92
CA ILE A 166 -16.11 -1.33 17.97
C ILE A 166 -16.94 -1.22 19.25
N PRO A 167 -16.70 -0.22 20.12
CA PRO A 167 -17.57 0.04 21.25
C PRO A 167 -19.02 0.27 20.79
N ALA A 168 -19.99 -0.28 21.50
CA ALA A 168 -21.42 -0.18 21.16
C ALA A 168 -21.95 1.27 21.04
N ASN A 169 -21.23 2.23 21.62
CA ASN A 169 -21.55 3.66 21.59
C ASN A 169 -20.64 4.46 20.63
N GLU A 170 -19.84 3.80 19.80
CA GLU A 170 -19.01 4.50 18.85
C GLU A 170 -19.81 5.04 17.66
N HIS A 171 -19.39 6.17 17.14
CA HIS A 171 -20.02 6.78 15.98
C HIS A 171 -19.93 5.85 14.75
N PRO A 172 -21.02 5.56 14.01
CA PRO A 172 -21.02 4.58 12.91
C PRO A 172 -20.05 4.92 11.78
N LEU A 173 -19.76 6.22 11.58
CA LEU A 173 -18.81 6.69 10.58
C LEU A 173 -17.38 6.81 11.13
N ALA A 174 -17.11 6.45 12.38
CA ALA A 174 -15.77 6.54 12.96
C ALA A 174 -14.74 5.77 12.12
N VAL A 175 -13.57 6.36 11.95
CA VAL A 175 -12.42 5.71 11.31
C VAL A 175 -11.22 5.81 12.23
N ARG A 176 -10.56 4.67 12.44
CA ARG A 176 -9.33 4.58 13.23
C ARG A 176 -8.14 4.59 12.32
N VAL A 177 -7.17 5.47 12.60
CA VAL A 177 -6.01 5.68 11.75
C VAL A 177 -4.74 5.79 12.58
N GLU A 178 -3.61 5.35 12.05
CA GLU A 178 -2.33 5.67 12.69
C GLU A 178 -1.97 7.15 12.56
N PRO A 179 -1.01 7.65 13.37
CA PRO A 179 -0.57 9.06 13.30
C PRO A 179 0.04 9.47 11.95
N TYR A 180 0.69 8.53 11.22
CA TYR A 180 1.29 8.84 9.92
C TYR A 180 0.25 9.36 8.93
N ASP A 181 0.49 10.53 8.32
CA ASP A 181 -0.48 11.22 7.49
C ASP A 181 0.12 11.91 6.23
N PHE A 182 1.31 11.49 5.80
CA PHE A 182 1.95 11.99 4.58
C PHE A 182 1.47 11.23 3.35
N LEU A 183 1.11 11.98 2.30
CA LEU A 183 0.66 11.47 1.01
C LEU A 183 1.68 11.81 -0.08
N PRO A 184 2.60 10.91 -0.42
CA PRO A 184 3.43 11.06 -1.61
C PRO A 184 2.57 10.94 -2.87
N VAL A 185 2.81 11.83 -3.84
CA VAL A 185 2.08 11.92 -5.12
C VAL A 185 3.06 12.07 -6.28
N ASP A 186 2.73 11.49 -7.43
CA ASP A 186 3.52 11.63 -8.65
C ASP A 186 3.46 13.08 -9.17
N LYS A 187 4.58 13.79 -9.01
CA LYS A 187 4.69 15.18 -9.43
C LYS A 187 4.54 15.37 -10.94
N ALA A 188 5.08 14.44 -11.72
CA ALA A 188 5.12 14.55 -13.18
C ALA A 188 3.75 14.32 -13.84
N ALA A 189 2.85 13.61 -13.16
CA ALA A 189 1.53 13.25 -13.70
C ALA A 189 0.49 14.38 -13.61
N PHE A 190 0.71 15.41 -12.80
CA PHE A 190 -0.23 16.53 -12.66
C PHE A 190 -0.36 17.33 -13.96
N LYS A 191 -1.58 17.73 -14.28
CA LYS A 191 -1.93 18.66 -15.35
C LYS A 191 -2.37 20.03 -14.81
N GLY A 192 -2.97 20.03 -13.62
CA GLY A 192 -3.35 21.23 -12.87
C GLY A 192 -2.31 21.61 -11.82
N SER A 193 -2.75 22.45 -10.88
CA SER A 193 -1.90 22.85 -9.75
C SER A 193 -1.87 21.78 -8.67
N ILE A 194 -0.68 21.45 -8.20
CA ILE A 194 -0.52 20.56 -7.06
C ILE A 194 -0.99 21.31 -5.79
N PRO A 195 -1.88 20.69 -4.96
CA PRO A 195 -2.33 21.33 -3.73
C PRO A 195 -1.14 21.62 -2.79
N GLU A 196 -1.02 22.87 -2.34
CA GLU A 196 0.04 23.29 -1.43
C GLU A 196 -0.28 22.88 0.00
N TYR A 197 0.27 21.79 0.45
CA TYR A 197 0.11 21.30 1.81
C TYR A 197 1.31 20.46 2.24
N SER A 198 1.82 20.69 3.45
CA SER A 198 3.04 20.03 3.94
C SER A 198 2.96 18.49 4.05
N LYS A 199 1.74 17.95 4.07
CA LYS A 199 1.50 16.49 4.10
C LYS A 199 1.38 15.87 2.70
N ILE A 200 1.19 16.66 1.64
CA ILE A 200 1.23 16.22 0.26
C ILE A 200 2.66 16.35 -0.23
N ILE A 201 3.27 15.25 -0.64
CA ILE A 201 4.70 15.19 -0.99
C ILE A 201 4.84 14.90 -2.48
N PRO A 202 4.92 15.94 -3.35
CA PRO A 202 5.17 15.75 -4.76
C PRO A 202 6.61 15.24 -4.97
N TYR A 203 6.77 14.16 -5.75
CA TYR A 203 8.08 13.54 -5.97
C TYR A 203 8.23 13.01 -7.40
N GLU A 204 9.46 13.02 -7.89
CA GLU A 204 9.87 12.49 -9.20
C GLU A 204 11.30 11.93 -9.10
N PRO A 205 11.54 10.70 -9.59
CA PRO A 205 10.62 9.76 -10.24
C PRO A 205 9.75 9.00 -9.21
N PHE A 206 8.44 8.92 -9.45
CA PHE A 206 7.48 8.41 -8.45
C PHE A 206 7.59 6.90 -8.17
N HIS A 207 8.09 6.12 -9.13
CA HIS A 207 8.37 4.69 -8.95
C HIS A 207 9.19 4.37 -7.70
N TYR A 208 10.07 5.29 -7.28
CA TYR A 208 10.79 5.17 -6.01
C TYR A 208 9.84 5.02 -4.81
N TYR A 209 8.78 5.82 -4.72
CA TYR A 209 7.81 5.74 -3.62
C TYR A 209 6.97 4.48 -3.68
N LEU A 210 6.62 4.00 -4.87
CA LEU A 210 5.87 2.75 -5.06
C LEU A 210 6.72 1.55 -4.61
N GLU A 211 7.96 1.45 -5.08
CA GLU A 211 8.87 0.37 -4.69
C GLU A 211 9.27 0.47 -3.21
N ARG A 212 9.53 1.66 -2.69
CA ARG A 212 9.78 1.87 -1.25
C ARG A 212 8.62 1.34 -0.40
N LYS A 213 7.38 1.66 -0.78
CA LYS A 213 6.20 1.12 -0.09
C LYS A 213 6.12 -0.40 -0.24
N LEU A 214 6.27 -0.93 -1.43
CA LEU A 214 6.08 -2.36 -1.69
C LEU A 214 7.20 -3.20 -1.07
N TYR A 215 8.47 -2.82 -1.30
CA TYR A 215 9.64 -3.62 -0.97
C TYR A 215 10.26 -3.32 0.39
N VAL A 216 9.95 -2.17 1.00
CA VAL A 216 10.37 -1.88 2.38
C VAL A 216 9.19 -2.01 3.35
N HIS A 217 8.11 -1.25 3.17
CA HIS A 217 6.98 -1.23 4.12
C HIS A 217 6.15 -2.53 4.07
N ASN A 218 5.57 -2.86 2.90
CA ASN A 218 4.67 -4.01 2.79
C ASN A 218 5.41 -5.35 2.96
N MET A 219 6.66 -5.43 2.50
CA MET A 219 7.53 -6.56 2.70
C MET A 219 7.82 -6.78 4.19
N ALA A 220 8.26 -5.75 4.90
CA ALA A 220 8.55 -5.83 6.33
C ALA A 220 7.31 -6.18 7.16
N HIS A 221 6.16 -5.60 6.83
CA HIS A 221 4.89 -5.87 7.50
C HIS A 221 4.49 -7.35 7.38
N VAL A 222 4.57 -7.93 6.19
CA VAL A 222 4.22 -9.33 6.00
C VAL A 222 5.26 -10.28 6.59
N THR A 223 6.54 -9.95 6.54
CA THR A 223 7.61 -10.74 7.18
C THR A 223 7.42 -10.76 8.71
N THR A 224 7.08 -9.60 9.32
CA THR A 224 6.70 -9.54 10.74
C THR A 224 5.50 -10.45 11.04
N ALA A 225 4.51 -10.49 10.16
CA ALA A 225 3.33 -11.35 10.35
C ALA A 225 3.67 -12.84 10.23
N PHE A 226 4.47 -13.27 9.27
CA PHE A 226 4.86 -14.67 9.14
C PHE A 226 5.74 -15.13 10.31
N LEU A 227 6.67 -14.29 10.76
CA LEU A 227 7.47 -14.55 11.97
C LEU A 227 6.59 -14.58 13.22
N GLY A 228 5.62 -13.65 13.32
CA GLY A 228 4.62 -13.66 14.38
C GLY A 228 3.79 -14.93 14.38
N LYS A 229 3.37 -15.43 13.21
CA LYS A 229 2.67 -16.70 13.07
C LYS A 229 3.53 -17.89 13.52
N LEU A 230 4.81 -17.92 13.15
CA LEU A 230 5.77 -18.95 13.59
C LEU A 230 5.91 -18.96 15.12
N GLN A 231 5.87 -17.79 15.77
CA GLN A 231 6.00 -17.60 17.21
C GLN A 231 4.64 -17.55 17.95
N ASN A 232 3.53 -17.93 17.29
CA ASN A 232 2.17 -17.96 17.86
C ASN A 232 1.73 -16.61 18.45
N LYS A 233 2.15 -15.47 17.86
CA LYS A 233 1.69 -14.14 18.25
C LYS A 233 0.34 -13.84 17.63
N THR A 234 -0.49 -13.10 18.34
CA THR A 234 -1.83 -12.68 17.87
C THR A 234 -1.74 -11.38 17.08
N TYR A 235 -0.97 -10.42 17.59
CA TYR A 235 -0.89 -9.07 17.03
C TYR A 235 0.49 -8.76 16.45
N ILE A 236 0.52 -7.89 15.44
CA ILE A 236 1.77 -7.41 14.82
C ILE A 236 2.68 -6.72 15.85
N HIS A 237 2.12 -5.92 16.76
CA HIS A 237 2.91 -5.24 17.77
C HIS A 237 3.62 -6.21 18.73
N GLU A 238 3.03 -7.37 19.03
CA GLU A 238 3.66 -8.40 19.86
C GLU A 238 4.86 -9.03 19.11
N ALA A 239 4.67 -9.34 17.82
CA ALA A 239 5.76 -9.84 16.98
C ALA A 239 6.87 -8.79 16.82
N ALA A 240 6.51 -7.53 16.59
CA ALA A 240 7.46 -6.43 16.41
C ALA A 240 8.25 -6.06 17.68
N GLN A 241 7.86 -6.54 18.87
CA GLN A 241 8.63 -6.37 20.12
C GLN A 241 9.70 -7.44 20.31
N ASP A 242 9.60 -8.57 19.62
CA ASP A 242 10.58 -9.65 19.70
C ASP A 242 11.89 -9.24 19.01
N ILE A 243 13.02 -9.41 19.71
CA ILE A 243 14.34 -8.94 19.23
C ILE A 243 14.84 -9.69 18.00
N TYR A 244 14.57 -10.98 17.91
CA TYR A 244 14.97 -11.81 16.76
C TYR A 244 14.11 -11.48 15.53
N ILE A 245 12.81 -11.25 15.73
CA ILE A 245 11.91 -10.78 14.67
C ILE A 245 12.35 -9.41 14.17
N GLN A 246 12.65 -8.47 15.08
CA GLN A 246 13.15 -7.13 14.70
C GLN A 246 14.44 -7.23 13.87
N HIS A 247 15.37 -8.10 14.28
CA HIS A 247 16.64 -8.29 13.58
C HIS A 247 16.41 -8.75 12.14
N ILE A 248 15.63 -9.81 11.93
CA ILE A 248 15.35 -10.35 10.61
C ILE A 248 14.59 -9.33 9.75
N VAL A 249 13.54 -8.73 10.28
CA VAL A 249 12.73 -7.73 9.54
C VAL A 249 13.58 -6.53 9.14
N ARG A 250 14.42 -6.05 10.05
CA ARG A 250 15.37 -4.96 9.74
C ARG A 250 16.36 -5.39 8.65
N GLY A 251 16.89 -6.60 8.70
CA GLY A 251 17.77 -7.14 7.67
C GLY A 251 17.12 -7.14 6.28
N CYS A 252 15.88 -7.63 6.17
CA CYS A 252 15.11 -7.57 4.92
C CYS A 252 14.91 -6.12 4.43
N MET A 253 14.59 -5.19 5.36
CA MET A 253 14.42 -3.77 5.01
C MET A 253 15.74 -3.14 4.53
N MET A 254 16.87 -3.52 5.13
CA MET A 254 18.19 -3.04 4.73
C MET A 254 18.59 -3.52 3.34
N GLU A 255 18.36 -4.80 2.99
CA GLU A 255 18.60 -5.31 1.64
C GLU A 255 17.77 -4.53 0.61
N SER A 256 16.47 -4.35 0.85
CA SER A 256 15.60 -3.54 -0.01
C SER A 256 16.03 -2.07 -0.09
N ALA A 257 16.47 -1.48 1.02
CA ALA A 257 16.93 -0.08 1.04
C ALA A 257 18.24 0.08 0.27
N MET A 258 19.17 -0.86 0.37
CA MET A 258 20.40 -0.84 -0.44
C MET A 258 20.08 -0.92 -1.93
N MET A 259 19.15 -1.78 -2.34
CA MET A 259 18.65 -1.86 -3.71
C MET A 259 18.09 -0.52 -4.18
N LEU A 260 17.19 0.11 -3.40
CA LEU A 260 16.62 1.42 -3.75
C LEU A 260 17.69 2.52 -3.86
N THR A 261 18.69 2.50 -2.96
CA THR A 261 19.83 3.43 -2.98
C THR A 261 20.61 3.32 -4.29
N GLN A 262 20.90 2.11 -4.74
CA GLN A 262 21.64 1.89 -6.00
C GLN A 262 20.77 2.25 -7.21
N LYS A 263 19.55 1.74 -7.28
CA LYS A 263 18.64 1.91 -8.41
C LYS A 263 18.28 3.38 -8.66
N TYR A 264 17.95 4.12 -7.59
CA TYR A 264 17.48 5.51 -7.69
C TYR A 264 18.55 6.55 -7.36
N ARG A 265 19.78 6.12 -7.00
CA ARG A 265 20.89 7.00 -6.59
C ARG A 265 20.53 7.93 -5.42
N ILE A 266 19.72 7.42 -4.49
CA ILE A 266 19.30 8.15 -3.30
C ILE A 266 20.23 7.78 -2.16
N PRO A 267 20.75 8.74 -1.38
CA PRO A 267 21.60 8.44 -0.24
C PRO A 267 20.90 7.59 0.81
N PHE A 268 21.59 6.60 1.35
CA PHE A 268 21.03 5.69 2.36
C PHE A 268 20.50 6.44 3.61
N HIS A 269 21.10 7.56 3.97
CA HIS A 269 20.66 8.33 5.12
C HIS A 269 19.25 8.92 4.97
N ASP A 270 18.70 9.01 3.74
CA ASP A 270 17.31 9.42 3.49
C ASP A 270 16.32 8.28 3.74
N LEU A 271 16.76 7.02 3.57
CA LEU A 271 15.93 5.82 3.76
C LEU A 271 15.95 5.31 5.21
N ASN A 272 17.05 5.44 5.91
CA ASN A 272 17.19 4.92 7.26
C ASN A 272 16.19 5.50 8.27
N PRO A 273 15.84 6.81 8.26
CA PRO A 273 14.75 7.33 9.08
C PRO A 273 13.41 6.65 8.81
N HIS A 274 13.09 6.36 7.54
CA HIS A 274 11.87 5.67 7.16
C HIS A 274 11.82 4.21 7.69
N ILE A 275 12.95 3.49 7.64
CA ILE A 275 13.06 2.15 8.23
C ILE A 275 12.80 2.20 9.74
N ASN A 276 13.44 3.13 10.44
CA ASN A 276 13.27 3.28 11.88
C ASN A 276 11.83 3.68 12.27
N ASP A 277 11.21 4.57 11.50
CA ASP A 277 9.80 4.95 11.66
C ASP A 277 8.88 3.74 11.52
N LEU A 278 9.04 2.95 10.46
CA LEU A 278 8.22 1.74 10.24
C LEU A 278 8.36 0.72 11.36
N LEU A 279 9.57 0.46 11.84
CA LEU A 279 9.81 -0.46 12.96
C LEU A 279 9.12 0.02 14.25
N GLN A 280 9.01 1.33 14.47
CA GLN A 280 8.24 1.87 15.60
C GLN A 280 6.74 1.80 15.36
N ARG A 281 6.27 2.09 14.14
CA ARG A 281 4.85 2.00 13.77
C ARG A 281 4.31 0.59 13.93
N PHE A 282 5.07 -0.45 13.59
CA PHE A 282 4.68 -1.85 13.79
C PHE A 282 4.51 -2.22 15.27
N LYS A 283 5.14 -1.49 16.20
CA LYS A 283 4.96 -1.67 17.66
C LYS A 283 3.71 -1.00 18.21
N ASN A 284 2.94 -0.30 17.38
CA ASN A 284 1.73 0.40 17.83
C ASN A 284 0.62 -0.58 18.22
N CYS A 285 0.45 -0.80 19.52
CA CYS A 285 -0.56 -1.71 20.07
C CYS A 285 -2.01 -1.20 19.92
N TYR A 286 -2.21 0.09 19.70
CA TYR A 286 -3.54 0.69 19.56
C TYR A 286 -4.21 0.33 18.24
N LEU A 287 -3.44 0.02 17.19
CA LEU A 287 -3.97 -0.39 15.89
C LEU A 287 -4.66 -1.76 15.92
N LYS A 288 -4.31 -2.61 16.89
CA LYS A 288 -4.82 -3.98 17.03
C LYS A 288 -4.73 -4.80 15.72
N ASP A 289 -3.67 -4.55 14.94
CA ASP A 289 -3.45 -5.24 13.68
C ASP A 289 -3.05 -6.69 13.91
N THR A 290 -3.83 -7.63 13.37
CA THR A 290 -3.63 -9.06 13.65
C THR A 290 -2.66 -9.72 12.69
N VAL A 291 -1.85 -10.63 13.21
CA VAL A 291 -0.96 -11.50 12.44
C VAL A 291 -1.73 -12.26 11.36
N SER A 292 -2.89 -12.83 11.70
CA SER A 292 -3.72 -13.61 10.78
C SER A 292 -4.21 -12.78 9.58
N ARG A 293 -4.61 -11.51 9.81
CA ARG A 293 -5.02 -10.59 8.74
C ARG A 293 -3.86 -10.29 7.78
N VAL A 294 -2.69 -9.96 8.35
CA VAL A 294 -1.52 -9.55 7.54
C VAL A 294 -0.89 -10.74 6.83
N ALA A 295 -0.87 -11.94 7.45
CA ALA A 295 -0.34 -13.16 6.82
C ALA A 295 -1.29 -13.81 5.79
N ARG A 296 -2.53 -13.32 5.66
CA ARG A 296 -3.53 -13.87 4.72
C ARG A 296 -3.03 -13.75 3.27
N ASP A 297 -3.44 -14.71 2.42
CA ASP A 297 -3.15 -14.75 0.98
C ASP A 297 -1.63 -14.75 0.66
N PRO A 298 -0.89 -15.79 1.07
CA PRO A 298 0.54 -15.88 0.82
C PRO A 298 0.87 -16.04 -0.68
N ILE A 299 0.00 -16.68 -1.47
CA ILE A 299 0.19 -16.89 -2.92
C ILE A 299 0.37 -15.55 -3.64
N ARG A 300 -0.52 -14.58 -3.38
CA ARG A 300 -0.39 -13.25 -3.97
C ARG A 300 0.92 -12.55 -3.55
N LYS A 301 1.28 -12.64 -2.26
CA LYS A 301 2.48 -11.97 -1.71
C LYS A 301 3.81 -12.56 -2.17
N LEU A 302 3.76 -13.79 -2.70
CA LEU A 302 4.88 -14.51 -3.29
C LEU A 302 4.95 -14.36 -4.82
N GLN A 303 4.04 -13.60 -5.44
CA GLN A 303 4.13 -13.35 -6.89
C GLN A 303 5.44 -12.63 -7.26
N PRO A 304 5.97 -12.83 -8.48
CA PRO A 304 7.27 -12.31 -8.90
C PRO A 304 7.43 -10.80 -8.78
N SER A 305 6.34 -10.05 -8.92
CA SER A 305 6.29 -8.58 -8.82
C SER A 305 5.79 -8.07 -7.48
N ASP A 306 5.42 -8.95 -6.53
CA ASP A 306 4.93 -8.54 -5.22
C ASP A 306 6.10 -8.48 -4.20
N ARG A 307 5.79 -8.12 -2.98
CA ARG A 307 6.66 -7.64 -1.88
C ARG A 307 7.81 -8.55 -1.45
N LEU A 308 7.69 -9.88 -1.60
CA LEU A 308 8.74 -10.80 -1.16
C LEU A 308 9.67 -11.16 -2.32
N VAL A 309 9.15 -11.85 -3.33
CA VAL A 309 9.95 -12.29 -4.48
C VAL A 309 10.41 -11.08 -5.32
N GLY A 310 9.53 -10.10 -5.54
CA GLY A 310 9.87 -8.88 -6.26
C GLY A 310 11.01 -8.10 -5.58
N ALA A 311 11.00 -7.98 -4.26
CA ALA A 311 12.08 -7.34 -3.50
C ALA A 311 13.41 -8.11 -3.67
N ALA A 312 13.40 -9.45 -3.52
CA ALA A 312 14.59 -10.28 -3.68
C ALA A 312 15.17 -10.19 -5.11
N ARG A 313 14.32 -10.27 -6.14
CA ARG A 313 14.75 -10.13 -7.53
C ARG A 313 15.30 -8.73 -7.83
N SER A 314 14.67 -7.70 -7.28
CA SER A 314 15.17 -6.33 -7.43
C SER A 314 16.54 -6.16 -6.78
N CYS A 315 16.81 -6.81 -5.65
CA CYS A 315 18.15 -6.86 -5.04
C CYS A 315 19.16 -7.56 -5.96
N GLU A 316 18.83 -8.73 -6.51
CA GLU A 316 19.73 -9.45 -7.44
C GLU A 316 20.03 -8.64 -8.69
N ASN A 317 19.06 -7.89 -9.23
CA ASN A 317 19.25 -7.01 -10.39
C ASN A 317 20.26 -5.87 -10.11
N GLU A 318 20.37 -5.45 -8.86
CA GLU A 318 21.34 -4.46 -8.41
C GLU A 318 22.61 -5.10 -7.80
N ASN A 319 22.86 -6.39 -8.05
CA ASN A 319 24.00 -7.14 -7.53
C ASN A 319 24.07 -7.22 -5.99
N ILE A 320 22.93 -7.19 -5.33
CA ILE A 320 22.80 -7.41 -3.89
C ILE A 320 22.27 -8.81 -3.67
N THR A 321 22.99 -9.65 -2.94
CA THR A 321 22.53 -10.98 -2.60
C THR A 321 21.47 -10.92 -1.49
N PRO A 322 20.19 -11.30 -1.76
CA PRO A 322 19.10 -11.17 -0.79
C PRO A 322 19.08 -12.37 0.16
N VAL A 323 19.83 -12.34 1.25
CA VAL A 323 19.89 -13.45 2.24
C VAL A 323 18.66 -13.43 3.15
N TYR A 324 18.38 -12.27 3.79
CA TYR A 324 17.22 -12.09 4.66
C TYR A 324 15.91 -12.25 3.89
N LEU A 325 15.82 -11.69 2.68
CA LEU A 325 14.63 -11.84 1.83
C LEU A 325 14.44 -13.29 1.38
N SER A 326 15.51 -14.05 1.12
CA SER A 326 15.43 -15.48 0.80
C SER A 326 14.84 -16.28 1.97
N PHE A 327 15.22 -15.95 3.21
CA PHE A 327 14.61 -16.50 4.40
C PHE A 327 13.13 -16.13 4.52
N ALA A 328 12.76 -14.87 4.27
CA ALA A 328 11.37 -14.40 4.33
C ALA A 328 10.48 -15.11 3.30
N ILE A 329 11.00 -15.40 2.09
CA ILE A 329 10.32 -16.20 1.06
C ILE A 329 10.13 -17.64 1.56
N ALA A 330 11.19 -18.29 2.06
CA ALA A 330 11.14 -19.65 2.59
C ALA A 330 10.12 -19.79 3.72
N LEU A 331 10.09 -18.80 4.63
CA LEU A 331 9.13 -18.72 5.72
C LEU A 331 7.68 -18.59 5.22
N ALA A 332 7.44 -17.76 4.21
CA ALA A 332 6.11 -17.63 3.63
C ALA A 332 5.65 -18.93 2.97
N LEU A 333 6.54 -19.62 2.26
CA LEU A 333 6.29 -20.93 1.64
C LEU A 333 6.02 -22.03 2.67
N SER A 334 6.63 -21.99 3.86
CA SER A 334 6.42 -22.98 4.91
C SER A 334 4.99 -23.00 5.49
N PHE A 335 4.20 -21.95 5.24
CA PHE A 335 2.79 -21.90 5.63
C PHE A 335 1.83 -22.33 4.52
N MET A 336 2.33 -22.80 3.38
CA MET A 336 1.52 -23.34 2.29
C MET A 336 1.44 -24.86 2.43
N GLU A 337 0.42 -25.31 3.14
CA GLU A 337 0.22 -26.74 3.44
C GLU A 337 -0.07 -27.55 2.17
N ASN A 338 0.42 -28.80 2.15
CA ASN A 338 0.16 -29.84 1.14
C ASN A 338 0.67 -29.60 -0.28
N GLU A 339 1.56 -28.63 -0.50
CA GLU A 339 2.17 -28.40 -1.80
C GLU A 339 3.69 -28.66 -1.78
N ASP A 340 4.21 -29.22 -2.87
CA ASP A 340 5.63 -29.40 -3.05
C ASP A 340 6.37 -28.07 -3.19
N LEU A 341 7.48 -27.89 -2.46
CA LEU A 341 8.27 -26.67 -2.45
C LEU A 341 8.72 -26.25 -3.87
N LEU A 342 9.19 -27.22 -4.67
CA LEU A 342 9.67 -26.93 -6.03
C LEU A 342 8.53 -26.45 -6.92
N ASN A 343 7.36 -27.08 -6.81
CA ASN A 343 6.16 -26.66 -7.53
C ASN A 343 5.73 -25.22 -7.15
N LEU A 344 5.76 -24.89 -5.86
CA LEU A 344 5.46 -23.52 -5.38
C LEU A 344 6.47 -22.49 -5.91
N MET A 345 7.76 -22.79 -5.84
CA MET A 345 8.80 -21.89 -6.35
C MET A 345 8.64 -21.63 -7.86
N GLU A 346 8.40 -22.69 -8.67
CA GLU A 346 8.29 -22.56 -10.12
C GLU A 346 6.96 -21.94 -10.56
N ASN A 347 5.84 -22.34 -9.97
CA ASN A 347 4.50 -21.95 -10.44
C ASN A 347 3.96 -20.68 -9.78
N VAL A 348 4.29 -20.42 -8.52
CA VAL A 348 3.86 -19.22 -7.78
C VAL A 348 4.92 -18.14 -7.84
N CYS A 349 6.15 -18.45 -7.39
CA CYS A 349 7.23 -17.45 -7.28
C CYS A 349 7.92 -17.19 -8.63
N LYS A 350 7.73 -18.06 -9.64
CA LYS A 350 8.46 -18.07 -10.91
C LYS A 350 9.99 -18.08 -10.71
N ILE A 351 10.46 -18.77 -9.66
CA ILE A 351 11.87 -19.00 -9.35
C ILE A 351 12.24 -20.39 -9.89
N LYS A 352 13.19 -20.44 -10.82
CA LYS A 352 13.64 -21.68 -11.41
C LYS A 352 14.64 -22.37 -10.49
N ARG A 353 14.67 -23.72 -10.51
CA ARG A 353 15.47 -24.56 -9.62
C ARG A 353 16.97 -24.24 -9.66
N GLU A 354 17.50 -23.87 -10.81
CA GLU A 354 18.91 -23.56 -11.03
C GLU A 354 19.33 -22.16 -10.54
N GLU A 355 18.39 -21.29 -10.22
CA GLU A 355 18.68 -19.91 -9.77
C GLU A 355 19.32 -19.91 -8.37
N PRO A 356 20.29 -19.02 -8.09
CA PRO A 356 20.87 -18.86 -6.75
C PRO A 356 19.82 -18.56 -5.67
N LEU A 357 18.78 -17.80 -6.03
CA LEU A 357 17.65 -17.53 -5.14
C LEU A 357 16.93 -18.81 -4.72
N ALA A 358 16.71 -19.76 -5.65
CA ALA A 358 16.09 -21.06 -5.34
C ALA A 358 16.91 -21.87 -4.33
N GLN A 359 18.23 -21.85 -4.48
CA GLN A 359 19.14 -22.59 -3.57
C GLN A 359 19.05 -22.01 -2.14
N ARG A 360 19.08 -20.69 -2.00
CA ARG A 360 18.96 -20.01 -0.69
C ARG A 360 17.58 -20.24 -0.05
N VAL A 361 16.51 -20.13 -0.84
CA VAL A 361 15.13 -20.39 -0.37
C VAL A 361 15.00 -21.84 0.10
N THR A 362 15.49 -22.81 -0.68
CA THR A 362 15.46 -24.24 -0.31
C THR A 362 16.27 -24.50 0.95
N TYR A 363 17.45 -23.89 1.09
CA TYR A 363 18.26 -23.99 2.29
C TYR A 363 17.47 -23.56 3.53
N PHE A 364 16.90 -22.38 3.54
CA PHE A 364 16.13 -21.88 4.69
C PHE A 364 14.84 -22.65 4.93
N TYR A 365 14.15 -23.08 3.87
CA TYR A 365 12.96 -23.91 4.00
C TYR A 365 13.26 -25.23 4.73
N ASN A 366 14.38 -25.88 4.40
CA ASN A 366 14.81 -27.09 5.10
C ASN A 366 15.15 -26.81 6.57
N LYS A 367 15.79 -25.68 6.88
CA LYS A 367 16.08 -25.28 8.25
C LYS A 367 14.79 -25.09 9.08
N ILE A 368 13.73 -24.54 8.47
CA ILE A 368 12.45 -24.33 9.13
C ILE A 368 11.65 -25.64 9.25
N MET A 369 11.47 -26.36 8.13
CA MET A 369 10.49 -27.45 8.02
C MET A 369 11.03 -28.83 8.31
N VAL A 370 12.32 -29.05 8.11
CA VAL A 370 12.95 -30.39 8.31
C VAL A 370 13.77 -30.42 9.61
N GLU A 371 14.60 -29.40 9.82
CA GLU A 371 15.48 -29.36 10.98
C GLU A 371 14.83 -28.69 12.20
N HIS A 372 13.72 -27.95 12.00
CA HIS A 372 12.97 -27.23 13.05
C HIS A 372 13.85 -26.34 13.92
N ILE A 373 14.78 -25.63 13.30
CA ILE A 373 15.75 -24.79 14.01
C ILE A 373 15.03 -23.61 14.68
N PRO A 374 15.29 -23.30 15.94
CA PRO A 374 14.68 -22.17 16.63
C PRO A 374 15.16 -20.82 16.07
N LEU A 375 14.37 -19.78 16.29
CA LEU A 375 14.53 -18.49 15.63
C LEU A 375 15.86 -17.79 15.94
N ASP A 376 16.38 -17.94 17.14
CA ASP A 376 17.70 -17.41 17.56
C ASP A 376 18.84 -18.04 16.73
N GLN A 377 18.83 -19.35 16.51
CA GLN A 377 19.81 -20.04 15.67
C GLN A 377 19.64 -19.68 14.19
N ILE A 378 18.40 -19.43 13.72
CA ILE A 378 18.16 -18.94 12.37
C ILE A 378 18.81 -17.56 12.16
N VAL A 379 18.73 -16.67 13.15
CA VAL A 379 19.42 -15.37 13.10
C VAL A 379 20.92 -15.55 12.93
N GLU A 380 21.54 -16.41 13.74
CA GLU A 380 22.98 -16.70 13.64
C GLU A 380 23.38 -17.25 12.25
N LEU A 381 22.55 -18.14 11.67
CA LEU A 381 22.78 -18.68 10.33
C LEU A 381 22.67 -17.61 9.24
N ILE A 382 21.70 -16.72 9.33
CA ILE A 382 21.51 -15.63 8.37
C ILE A 382 22.73 -14.69 8.43
N ASP A 383 23.13 -14.29 9.65
CA ASP A 383 24.26 -13.39 9.86
C ASP A 383 25.58 -14.01 9.37
N GLN A 384 25.81 -15.31 9.59
CA GLN A 384 26.96 -16.01 9.07
C GLN A 384 26.99 -16.01 7.53
N LEU A 385 25.87 -16.36 6.88
CA LEU A 385 25.78 -16.32 5.41
C LEU A 385 26.00 -14.93 4.84
N GLN A 386 25.51 -13.91 5.52
CA GLN A 386 25.72 -12.50 5.11
C GLN A 386 27.18 -12.11 5.21
N CYS A 387 27.88 -12.54 6.26
CA CYS A 387 29.32 -12.31 6.43
C CYS A 387 30.16 -13.04 5.38
N ASP A 388 29.84 -14.31 5.07
CA ASP A 388 30.56 -15.10 4.09
C ASP A 388 30.48 -14.46 2.69
N ILE A 389 29.29 -13.98 2.28
CA ILE A 389 29.09 -13.27 1.02
C ILE A 389 29.87 -11.97 0.96
N GLN A 390 29.90 -11.19 2.06
CA GLN A 390 30.67 -9.95 2.13
C GLN A 390 32.18 -10.20 2.12
N GLY A 391 32.63 -11.32 2.70
CA GLY A 391 34.04 -11.73 2.70
C GLY A 391 34.57 -12.21 1.34
N GLU A 392 33.69 -12.67 0.44
CA GLU A 392 34.04 -13.06 -0.93
C GLU A 392 34.20 -11.84 -1.88
N ILE A 393 33.73 -10.66 -1.49
CA ILE A 393 33.76 -9.43 -2.29
C ILE A 393 35.03 -8.60 -1.99
N ILE A 394 35.77 -8.89 -0.92
CA ILE A 394 37.04 -8.23 -0.54
C ILE A 394 38.23 -9.02 -1.05
#